data_811704c6c2a591e99cf591ae84ffe56e
#
_entry.id   811704c6c2a591e99cf591ae84ffe56e
#
_cell.length_a   1.000
_cell.length_b   1.000
_cell.length_c   1.000
_cell.angle_alpha   90.00
_cell.angle_beta   90.00
_cell.angle_gamma   90.00
#
_symmetry.space_group_name_H-M   'P 1'
#
loop_
_entity.id
_entity.type
_entity.pdbx_description
1 polymer ?
#
loop_
_entity_poly.entity_id
_entity_poly.type
_entity_poly.pdbx_seq_one_letter_code
_entity_poly.pdbx_strand_id
1 'polypeptide(L)'
;VPCSYFFEWLKHESGKKIPYCFKMKNESEVMFFAGIFERNQFSIITREATDLNKKIHHRQPMIVNKSKINDYLNLKNDALSVLKSIKSPDLDFYEISSNINNPKNNYKELIFPLPNKALI
;
A
#
# COMPACT_ATOMS: atom_id res chain seq x y z
N VAL A 1 -4.84 6.39 -7.99
CA VAL A 1 -5.14 4.97 -8.26
C VAL A 1 -5.86 4.39 -7.05
N PRO A 2 -7.14 4.01 -7.19
CA PRO A 2 -7.87 3.38 -6.08
C PRO A 2 -7.48 1.91 -5.92
N CYS A 3 -7.42 1.42 -4.68
CA CYS A 3 -7.24 0.02 -4.39
C CYS A 3 -7.77 -0.33 -2.99
N SER A 4 -8.07 -1.60 -2.77
CA SER A 4 -8.53 -2.11 -1.47
C SER A 4 -7.41 -2.73 -0.67
N TYR A 5 -6.43 -3.30 -1.33
CA TYR A 5 -5.30 -4.01 -0.73
C TYR A 5 -4.04 -3.75 -1.53
N PHE A 6 -2.88 -3.83 -0.86
CA PHE A 6 -1.61 -3.92 -1.57
C PHE A 6 -0.70 -4.90 -0.85
N PHE A 7 0.36 -5.33 -1.53
CA PHE A 7 1.24 -6.38 -1.03
C PHE A 7 2.66 -5.86 -0.91
N GLU A 8 3.34 -6.31 0.14
CA GLU A 8 4.76 -6.10 0.33
C GLU A 8 5.40 -7.37 0.88
N TRP A 9 6.69 -7.50 0.67
CA TRP A 9 7.43 -8.69 1.08
C TRP A 9 8.46 -8.32 2.13
N LEU A 10 8.38 -9.02 3.28
CA LEU A 10 9.40 -8.95 4.31
C LEU A 10 10.58 -9.83 3.89
N LYS A 11 11.78 -9.26 3.87
CA LYS A 11 12.99 -10.02 3.62
C LYS A 11 13.45 -10.67 4.93
N HIS A 12 13.35 -11.99 5.01
CA HIS A 12 13.83 -12.75 6.14
C HIS A 12 15.37 -12.89 6.10
N GLU A 13 16.01 -13.15 7.26
CA GLU A 13 17.44 -13.35 7.38
C GLU A 13 17.97 -14.46 6.46
N SER A 14 17.18 -15.50 6.23
CA SER A 14 17.50 -16.59 5.31
C SER A 14 17.52 -16.19 3.84
N GLY A 15 17.11 -14.93 3.51
CA GLY A 15 16.93 -14.47 2.15
C GLY A 15 15.55 -14.74 1.58
N LYS A 16 14.72 -15.51 2.29
CA LYS A 16 13.34 -15.77 1.90
C LYS A 16 12.51 -14.50 2.03
N LYS A 17 11.61 -14.25 1.07
CA LYS A 17 10.66 -13.14 1.09
C LYS A 17 9.29 -13.64 1.51
N ILE A 18 8.74 -13.03 2.54
CA ILE A 18 7.44 -13.40 3.12
C ILE A 18 6.41 -12.34 2.73
N PRO A 19 5.33 -12.71 2.04
CA PRO A 19 4.33 -11.76 1.58
C PRO A 19 3.38 -11.33 2.69
N TYR A 20 3.05 -10.04 2.69
CA TYR A 20 2.07 -9.42 3.58
C TYR A 20 1.03 -8.66 2.77
N CYS A 21 -0.20 -8.69 3.26
CA CYS A 21 -1.30 -7.90 2.71
C CYS A 21 -1.56 -6.70 3.61
N PHE A 22 -1.65 -5.53 3.00
CA PHE A 22 -1.94 -4.26 3.68
C PHE A 22 -3.33 -3.79 3.30
N LYS A 23 -4.05 -3.24 4.26
CA LYS A 23 -5.38 -2.66 4.07
C LYS A 23 -5.63 -1.51 5.04
N MET A 24 -6.65 -0.70 4.78
CA MET A 24 -7.12 0.29 5.74
C MET A 24 -7.71 -0.43 6.96
N LYS A 25 -7.54 0.16 8.15
CA LYS A 25 -8.18 -0.37 9.37
C LYS A 25 -9.69 -0.42 9.25
N ASN A 26 -10.27 0.59 8.62
CA ASN A 26 -11.68 0.58 8.26
C ASN A 26 -11.85 -0.09 6.90
N GLU A 27 -12.36 -1.33 6.89
CA GLU A 27 -12.50 -2.14 5.67
C GLU A 27 -13.43 -1.54 4.62
N SER A 28 -14.32 -0.63 5.01
CA SER A 28 -15.20 0.07 4.06
C SER A 28 -14.48 1.17 3.30
N GLU A 29 -13.25 1.54 3.70
CA GLU A 29 -12.49 2.59 3.04
C GLU A 29 -11.61 2.04 1.93
N VAL A 30 -11.60 2.75 0.80
CA VAL A 30 -10.73 2.50 -0.33
C VAL A 30 -9.48 3.37 -0.17
N MET A 31 -8.31 2.80 -0.45
CA MET A 31 -7.08 3.57 -0.52
C MET A 31 -6.96 4.24 -1.89
N PHE A 32 -6.40 5.46 -1.89
CA PHE A 32 -6.07 6.17 -3.12
C PHE A 32 -4.58 6.45 -3.15
N PHE A 33 -3.86 5.76 -4.02
CA PHE A 33 -2.43 6.01 -4.19
C PHE A 33 -2.20 7.23 -5.06
N ALA A 34 -1.31 8.11 -4.62
CA ALA A 34 -0.82 9.17 -5.48
C ALA A 34 -0.01 8.57 -6.63
N GLY A 35 -0.26 9.06 -7.83
CA GLY A 35 0.47 8.64 -9.02
C GLY A 35 0.76 9.81 -9.91
N ILE A 36 1.70 9.62 -10.80
CA ILE A 36 2.01 10.52 -11.91
C ILE A 36 1.91 9.72 -13.19
N PHE A 37 1.50 10.39 -14.28
CA PHE A 37 1.47 9.70 -15.56
C PHE A 37 2.03 10.61 -16.66
N GLU A 38 2.62 9.97 -17.65
CA GLU A 38 3.13 10.62 -18.85
C GLU A 38 3.18 9.59 -19.97
N ARG A 39 2.78 10.00 -21.19
CA ARG A 39 2.90 9.15 -22.40
C ARG A 39 2.32 7.76 -22.21
N ASN A 40 1.09 7.65 -21.70
CA ASN A 40 0.40 6.37 -21.47
C ASN A 40 1.06 5.45 -20.44
N GLN A 41 1.97 5.98 -19.64
CA GLN A 41 2.59 5.27 -18.52
C GLN A 41 2.24 5.97 -17.22
N PHE A 42 2.20 5.23 -16.13
CA PHE A 42 2.03 5.84 -14.81
C PHE A 42 2.96 5.18 -13.80
N SER A 43 3.27 5.92 -12.75
CA SER A 43 4.05 5.43 -11.62
C SER A 43 3.35 5.77 -10.33
N ILE A 44 3.39 4.85 -9.38
CA ILE A 44 2.91 5.09 -8.03
C ILE A 44 4.00 5.80 -7.24
N ILE A 45 3.63 6.91 -6.59
CA ILE A 45 4.55 7.63 -5.73
C ILE A 45 4.68 6.86 -4.42
N THR A 46 5.91 6.66 -3.97
CA THR A 46 6.20 6.04 -2.69
C THR A 46 6.80 7.04 -1.72
N ARG A 47 6.76 6.71 -0.46
CA ARG A 47 7.36 7.45 0.63
C ARG A 47 8.09 6.49 1.57
N GLU A 48 8.88 7.05 2.49
CA GLU A 48 9.41 6.28 3.60
C GLU A 48 8.25 5.71 4.42
N ALA A 49 8.33 4.43 4.76
CA ALA A 49 7.30 3.77 5.54
C ALA A 49 7.18 4.38 6.94
N THR A 50 5.97 4.38 7.49
CA THR A 50 5.73 4.74 8.89
C THR A 50 6.35 3.70 9.82
N ASP A 51 6.57 4.05 11.09
CA ASP A 51 7.30 3.20 12.03
C ASP A 51 6.75 1.77 12.11
N LEU A 52 5.44 1.61 12.07
CA LEU A 52 4.81 0.30 12.11
C LEU A 52 5.05 -0.48 10.82
N ASN A 53 4.86 0.17 9.68
CA ASN A 53 5.00 -0.46 8.36
C ASN A 53 6.47 -0.78 8.02
N LYS A 54 7.43 -0.08 8.62
CA LYS A 54 8.86 -0.37 8.46
C LYS A 54 9.25 -1.78 8.89
N LYS A 55 8.43 -2.39 9.74
CA LYS A 55 8.65 -3.80 10.14
C LYS A 55 8.64 -4.74 8.95
N ILE A 56 7.93 -4.38 7.88
CA ILE A 56 7.78 -5.20 6.69
C ILE A 56 8.66 -4.67 5.54
N HIS A 57 8.57 -3.38 5.24
CA HIS A 57 9.29 -2.78 4.12
C HIS A 57 9.65 -1.32 4.44
N HIS A 58 10.79 -0.84 3.92
CA HIS A 58 11.26 0.53 4.18
C HIS A 58 10.49 1.60 3.41
N ARG A 59 9.79 1.25 2.34
CA ARG A 59 8.97 2.15 1.53
C ARG A 59 7.52 1.73 1.56
N GLN A 60 6.62 2.67 1.35
CA GLN A 60 5.19 2.41 1.21
C GLN A 60 4.59 3.33 0.16
N PRO A 61 3.45 2.97 -0.44
CA PRO A 61 2.75 3.89 -1.34
C PRO A 61 2.34 5.17 -0.62
N MET A 62 2.35 6.28 -1.35
CA MET A 62 1.79 7.54 -0.86
C MET A 62 0.28 7.49 -0.95
N ILE A 63 -0.40 7.39 0.18
CA ILE A 63 -1.85 7.28 0.25
C ILE A 63 -2.44 8.66 0.48
N VAL A 64 -3.30 9.09 -0.44
CA VAL A 64 -3.96 10.40 -0.39
C VAL A 64 -5.31 10.26 0.31
N ASN A 65 -5.50 11.03 1.38
CA ASN A 65 -6.79 11.07 2.06
C ASN A 65 -7.88 11.55 1.11
N LYS A 66 -9.06 10.98 1.19
CA LYS A 66 -10.19 11.34 0.32
C LYS A 66 -10.43 12.85 0.30
N SER A 67 -10.30 13.52 1.43
CA SER A 67 -10.45 14.97 1.55
C SER A 67 -9.39 15.78 0.82
N LYS A 68 -8.27 15.17 0.44
CA LYS A 68 -7.13 15.83 -0.24
C LYS A 68 -7.02 15.49 -1.72
N ILE A 69 -7.87 14.61 -2.23
CA ILE A 69 -7.78 14.17 -3.63
C ILE A 69 -7.94 15.34 -4.59
N ASN A 70 -8.93 16.20 -4.35
CA ASN A 70 -9.16 17.35 -5.22
C ASN A 70 -7.99 18.35 -5.17
N ASP A 71 -7.40 18.55 -4.00
CA ASP A 71 -6.22 19.41 -3.87
C ASP A 71 -5.03 18.88 -4.65
N TYR A 72 -4.81 17.56 -4.59
CA TYR A 72 -3.72 16.91 -5.31
C TYR A 72 -3.91 16.98 -6.83
N LEU A 73 -5.13 16.81 -7.31
CA LEU A 73 -5.45 16.81 -8.73
C LEU A 73 -5.57 18.22 -9.32
N ASN A 74 -5.65 19.24 -8.50
CA ASN A 74 -5.76 20.63 -8.97
C ASN A 74 -4.41 21.13 -9.45
N LEU A 75 -4.29 21.38 -10.76
CA LEU A 75 -3.06 21.83 -11.41
C LEU A 75 -2.58 23.21 -10.95
N LYS A 76 -3.43 23.98 -10.26
CA LYS A 76 -3.04 25.27 -9.67
C LYS A 76 -2.25 25.11 -8.38
N ASN A 77 -2.33 23.93 -7.75
CA ASN A 77 -1.60 23.63 -6.52
C ASN A 77 -0.25 23.01 -6.84
N ASP A 78 0.73 23.23 -5.97
CA ASP A 78 1.97 22.48 -6.01
C ASP A 78 1.73 21.07 -5.44
N ALA A 79 1.72 20.07 -6.31
CA ALA A 79 1.43 18.69 -5.94
C ALA A 79 2.35 18.18 -4.83
N LEU A 80 3.64 18.52 -4.89
CA LEU A 80 4.59 18.09 -3.86
C LEU A 80 4.25 18.66 -2.49
N SER A 81 3.88 19.94 -2.43
CA SER A 81 3.45 20.56 -1.18
C SER A 81 2.19 19.92 -0.62
N VAL A 82 1.23 19.58 -1.49
CA VAL A 82 0.01 18.87 -1.07
C VAL A 82 0.38 17.53 -0.47
N LEU A 83 1.23 16.73 -1.14
CA LEU A 83 1.65 15.42 -0.65
C LEU A 83 2.38 15.50 0.69
N LYS A 84 3.23 16.51 0.88
CA LYS A 84 3.95 16.71 2.15
C LYS A 84 3.02 17.05 3.31
N SER A 85 1.84 17.61 3.03
CA SER A 85 0.84 17.95 4.04
C SER A 85 -0.01 16.77 4.50
N ILE A 86 0.05 15.64 3.77
CA ILE A 86 -0.81 14.48 4.02
C ILE A 86 -0.20 13.58 5.09
N LYS A 87 -0.98 13.29 6.12
CA LYS A 87 -0.63 12.29 7.12
C LYS A 87 -0.99 10.91 6.57
N SER A 88 -0.06 9.97 6.66
CA SER A 88 -0.33 8.58 6.28
C SER A 88 -1.41 7.98 7.17
N PRO A 89 -2.42 7.30 6.60
CA PRO A 89 -3.41 6.61 7.42
C PRO A 89 -2.79 5.40 8.13
N ASP A 90 -3.43 4.99 9.23
CA ASP A 90 -3.08 3.75 9.90
C ASP A 90 -3.56 2.56 9.06
N LEU A 91 -2.67 1.60 8.87
CA LEU A 91 -2.94 0.39 8.08
C LEU A 91 -2.87 -0.84 8.97
N ASP A 92 -3.67 -1.84 8.65
CA ASP A 92 -3.47 -3.21 9.13
C ASP A 92 -2.65 -3.98 8.11
N PHE A 93 -1.85 -4.92 8.59
CA PHE A 93 -1.13 -5.84 7.71
C PHE A 93 -0.96 -7.20 8.37
N TYR A 94 -0.94 -8.23 7.55
CA TYR A 94 -0.85 -9.62 8.02
C TYR A 94 -0.19 -10.49 6.95
N GLU A 95 0.45 -11.57 7.40
CA GLU A 95 1.08 -12.53 6.51
C GLU A 95 0.04 -13.30 5.71
N ILE A 96 0.32 -13.50 4.43
CA ILE A 96 -0.53 -14.25 3.51
C ILE A 96 0.25 -15.40 2.86
N SER A 97 -0.47 -16.25 2.13
CA SER A 97 0.13 -17.39 1.44
C SER A 97 1.15 -16.95 0.38
N SER A 98 2.26 -17.69 0.31
CA SER A 98 3.25 -17.52 -0.76
C SER A 98 2.69 -17.81 -2.17
N ASN A 99 1.47 -18.34 -2.26
CA ASN A 99 0.80 -18.52 -3.56
C ASN A 99 0.61 -17.19 -4.30
N ILE A 100 0.63 -16.06 -3.59
CA ILE A 100 0.59 -14.72 -4.21
C ILE A 100 1.79 -14.46 -5.12
N ASN A 101 2.90 -15.18 -4.94
CA ASN A 101 4.12 -14.99 -5.72
C ASN A 101 3.98 -15.49 -7.16
N ASN A 102 3.01 -16.34 -7.44
CA ASN A 102 2.74 -16.81 -8.80
C ASN A 102 1.66 -15.93 -9.43
N PRO A 103 1.98 -15.12 -10.46
CA PRO A 103 1.01 -14.21 -11.07
C PRO A 103 -0.15 -14.92 -11.77
N LYS A 104 -0.07 -16.24 -12.02
CA LYS A 104 -1.18 -17.04 -12.54
C LYS A 104 -2.26 -17.28 -11.47
N ASN A 105 -1.91 -17.18 -10.20
CA ASN A 105 -2.88 -17.31 -9.12
C ASN A 105 -3.66 -16.00 -9.00
N ASN A 106 -4.99 -16.10 -9.11
CA ASN A 106 -5.87 -14.96 -9.01
C ASN A 106 -7.21 -15.40 -8.40
N TYR A 107 -7.23 -15.53 -7.10
CA TYR A 107 -8.44 -15.93 -6.37
C TYR A 107 -8.51 -15.20 -5.03
N LYS A 108 -9.73 -15.09 -4.50
CA LYS A 108 -10.05 -14.28 -3.34
C LYS A 108 -9.26 -14.64 -2.10
N GLU A 109 -9.01 -15.93 -1.89
CA GLU A 109 -8.33 -16.44 -0.68
C GLU A 109 -6.89 -15.98 -0.55
N LEU A 110 -6.30 -15.45 -1.63
CA LEU A 110 -4.94 -14.90 -1.60
C LEU A 110 -4.80 -13.73 -0.62
N ILE A 111 -5.88 -13.00 -0.35
CA ILE A 111 -5.86 -11.88 0.60
C ILE A 111 -6.24 -12.28 2.02
N PHE A 112 -6.48 -13.56 2.28
CA PHE A 112 -6.86 -14.02 3.61
C PHE A 112 -5.62 -14.22 4.49
N PRO A 113 -5.70 -13.88 5.79
CA PRO A 113 -4.63 -14.17 6.72
C PRO A 113 -4.35 -15.68 6.76
N LEU A 114 -3.09 -16.03 6.94
CA LEU A 114 -2.74 -17.44 7.17
C LEU A 114 -3.36 -17.92 8.49
N PRO A 115 -3.84 -19.17 8.53
CA PRO A 115 -4.33 -19.75 9.77
C PRO A 115 -3.26 -19.69 10.88
N ASN A 116 -3.68 -19.38 12.09
CA ASN A 116 -2.81 -19.30 13.27
C ASN A 116 -1.72 -18.23 13.24
N LYS A 117 -1.84 -17.23 12.34
CA LYS A 117 -0.97 -16.05 12.35
C LYS A 117 -1.73 -14.86 12.93
N ALA A 118 -1.12 -14.19 13.89
CA ALA A 118 -1.68 -12.97 14.46
C ALA A 118 -1.53 -11.80 13.50
N LEU A 119 -2.48 -10.85 13.55
CA LEU A 119 -2.31 -9.54 12.92
C LEU A 119 -1.19 -8.79 13.63
N ILE A 120 -0.40 -8.08 12.87
CA ILE A 120 0.71 -7.29 13.41
C ILE A 120 0.26 -5.87 13.73
#